data_d5a13247b36afdc95bd405f8613f076c
#
_entry.id   d5a13247b36afdc95bd405f8613f076c
#
_cell.length_a   1.000
_cell.length_b   1.000
_cell.length_c   1.000
_cell.angle_alpha   90.00
_cell.angle_beta   90.00
_cell.angle_gamma   90.00
#
_symmetry.space_group_name_H-M   'P 1'
#
loop_
_entity.id
_entity.type
_entity.pdbx_description
1 polymer ?
#
loop_
_entity_poly.entity_id
_entity_poly.type
_entity_poly.pdbx_seq_one_letter_code
_entity_poly.pdbx_strand_id
1 'polypeptide(L)'
;MNNLELYHGTDARIIEMSEKEREQYVQDCNLVIDALHPLFKPLLEWEKVETVRNGQTIYIYEYPLKLRYEKLLNEKGGQYMYVNLFEKLMMIDARNNNAGLYQYKDFYLCSTKRSAMSYAQRSYAGGETGLNAYRLIQGAEIIGFENMYQNPLVQQAADKIKLFAKEGNERPAIVTVENIDIKCLFHEDGKTIDKEDFEEWFEGREKYHLKFRYTKTVDLRQCKVELLNKDLYKKIIEEDL
;
A
#
# COMPACT_ATOMS: atom_id res chain seq x y z
N MET A 1 -12.91 25.75 -17.22
CA MET A 1 -11.94 24.83 -16.62
C MET A 1 -11.94 23.59 -17.48
N ASN A 2 -10.81 23.21 -18.04
CA ASN A 2 -10.69 21.93 -18.74
C ASN A 2 -10.98 20.82 -17.72
N ASN A 3 -11.65 19.75 -18.16
CA ASN A 3 -11.95 18.61 -17.30
C ASN A 3 -10.65 18.12 -16.65
N LEU A 4 -10.58 18.30 -15.32
CA LEU A 4 -9.43 17.85 -14.56
C LEU A 4 -9.49 16.33 -14.44
N GLU A 5 -8.46 15.67 -14.91
CA GLU A 5 -8.28 14.22 -14.81
C GLU A 5 -7.18 13.90 -13.80
N LEU A 6 -7.48 12.99 -12.90
CA LEU A 6 -6.50 12.37 -12.01
C LEU A 6 -6.57 10.85 -12.14
N TYR A 7 -5.54 10.17 -11.67
CA TYR A 7 -5.33 8.75 -11.95
C TYR A 7 -5.20 7.94 -10.66
N HIS A 8 -5.82 6.76 -10.66
CA HIS A 8 -5.72 5.80 -9.57
C HIS A 8 -5.18 4.47 -10.09
N GLY A 9 -4.12 3.96 -9.48
CA GLY A 9 -3.57 2.65 -9.79
C GLY A 9 -4.17 1.58 -8.89
N THR A 10 -4.75 0.52 -9.47
CA THR A 10 -5.41 -0.55 -8.74
C THR A 10 -5.33 -1.88 -9.50
N ASP A 11 -5.96 -2.92 -8.97
CA ASP A 11 -6.21 -4.17 -9.68
C ASP A 11 -7.65 -4.20 -10.20
N ALA A 12 -7.83 -4.56 -11.47
CA ALA A 12 -9.16 -4.60 -12.10
C ALA A 12 -10.14 -5.53 -11.39
N ARG A 13 -9.67 -6.59 -10.73
CA ARG A 13 -10.50 -7.51 -9.96
C ARG A 13 -11.24 -6.79 -8.81
N ILE A 14 -10.60 -5.78 -8.20
CA ILE A 14 -11.25 -4.94 -7.17
C ILE A 14 -12.37 -4.10 -7.76
N ILE A 15 -12.21 -3.60 -8.99
CA ILE A 15 -13.24 -2.82 -9.68
C ILE A 15 -14.44 -3.71 -10.04
N GLU A 16 -14.18 -4.94 -10.42
CA GLU A 16 -15.20 -5.94 -10.83
C GLU A 16 -16.02 -6.47 -9.66
N MET A 17 -15.51 -6.39 -8.43
CA MET A 17 -16.25 -6.75 -7.22
C MET A 17 -17.44 -5.84 -7.01
N SER A 18 -18.55 -6.41 -6.54
CA SER A 18 -19.64 -5.63 -5.95
C SER A 18 -19.16 -4.88 -4.69
N GLU A 19 -19.89 -3.85 -4.28
CA GLU A 19 -19.57 -3.10 -3.06
C GLU A 19 -19.48 -4.03 -1.84
N LYS A 20 -20.46 -4.92 -1.69
CA LYS A 20 -20.50 -5.91 -0.60
C LYS A 20 -19.26 -6.85 -0.62
N GLU A 21 -18.82 -7.31 -1.79
CA GLU A 21 -17.64 -8.16 -1.90
C GLU A 21 -16.38 -7.41 -1.53
N ARG A 22 -16.24 -6.15 -1.95
CA ARG A 22 -15.11 -5.28 -1.56
C ARG A 22 -15.07 -5.03 -0.07
N GLU A 23 -16.22 -4.68 0.53
CA GLU A 23 -16.32 -4.50 1.98
C GLU A 23 -15.92 -5.76 2.73
N GLN A 24 -16.43 -6.92 2.30
CA GLN A 24 -16.06 -8.20 2.90
C GLN A 24 -14.58 -8.50 2.75
N TYR A 25 -13.99 -8.24 1.57
CA TYR A 25 -12.55 -8.43 1.36
C TYR A 25 -11.71 -7.56 2.29
N VAL A 26 -12.08 -6.28 2.46
CA VAL A 26 -11.40 -5.37 3.40
C VAL A 26 -11.56 -5.85 4.85
N GLN A 27 -12.75 -6.36 5.24
CA GLN A 27 -12.96 -6.93 6.56
C GLN A 27 -12.11 -8.19 6.79
N ASP A 28 -12.01 -9.07 5.80
CA ASP A 28 -11.15 -10.26 5.84
C ASP A 28 -9.67 -9.85 6.00
N CYS A 29 -9.22 -8.82 5.29
CA CYS A 29 -7.86 -8.28 5.43
C CYS A 29 -7.61 -7.71 6.83
N ASN A 30 -8.52 -6.90 7.36
CA ASN A 30 -8.39 -6.34 8.70
C ASN A 30 -8.39 -7.44 9.79
N LEU A 31 -9.23 -8.46 9.65
CA LEU A 31 -9.25 -9.60 10.56
C LEU A 31 -7.88 -10.29 10.63
N VAL A 32 -7.23 -10.50 9.48
CA VAL A 32 -5.90 -11.07 9.41
C VAL A 32 -4.85 -10.13 10.01
N ILE A 33 -4.91 -8.84 9.69
CA ILE A 33 -3.99 -7.84 10.24
C ILE A 33 -4.08 -7.80 11.77
N ASP A 34 -5.30 -7.73 12.32
CA ASP A 34 -5.53 -7.66 13.76
C ASP A 34 -5.05 -8.92 14.48
N ALA A 35 -5.12 -10.08 13.83
CA ALA A 35 -4.63 -11.33 14.40
C ALA A 35 -3.11 -11.47 14.32
N LEU A 36 -2.47 -11.04 13.23
CA LEU A 36 -1.06 -11.28 12.96
C LEU A 36 -0.15 -10.13 13.41
N HIS A 37 -0.58 -8.87 13.27
CA HIS A 37 0.25 -7.71 13.61
C HIS A 37 0.82 -7.75 15.04
N PRO A 38 0.04 -8.09 16.09
CA PRO A 38 0.58 -8.14 17.46
C PRO A 38 1.75 -9.11 17.63
N LEU A 39 1.81 -10.16 16.82
CA LEU A 39 2.83 -11.20 16.90
C LEU A 39 4.15 -10.76 16.26
N PHE A 40 4.05 -9.84 15.30
CA PHE A 40 5.20 -9.21 14.67
C PHE A 40 5.66 -7.93 15.37
N LYS A 41 4.85 -7.39 16.30
CA LYS A 41 5.18 -6.17 17.02
C LYS A 41 6.57 -6.19 17.66
N PRO A 42 7.03 -7.31 18.25
CA PRO A 42 8.39 -7.40 18.78
C PRO A 42 9.51 -7.16 17.74
N LEU A 43 9.24 -7.33 16.44
CA LEU A 43 10.23 -6.97 15.40
C LEU A 43 10.46 -5.46 15.29
N LEU A 44 9.53 -4.64 15.76
CA LEU A 44 9.61 -3.19 15.80
C LEU A 44 10.25 -2.66 17.08
N GLU A 45 10.43 -3.51 18.09
CA GLU A 45 11.06 -3.12 19.34
C GLU A 45 12.56 -2.92 19.13
N TRP A 46 13.06 -1.81 19.61
CA TRP A 46 14.47 -1.45 19.56
C TRP A 46 15.04 -1.26 20.95
N GLU A 47 16.29 -1.58 21.10
CA GLU A 47 17.05 -1.38 22.31
C GLU A 47 18.12 -0.32 22.10
N LYS A 48 18.33 0.52 23.13
CA LYS A 48 19.42 1.47 23.15
C LYS A 48 20.66 0.75 23.68
N VAL A 49 21.62 0.52 22.79
CA VAL A 49 22.87 -0.17 23.12
C VAL A 49 24.00 0.83 23.20
N GLU A 50 24.75 0.75 24.31
CA GLU A 50 25.97 1.52 24.49
C GLU A 50 27.11 0.82 23.75
N THR A 51 27.85 1.57 22.92
CA THR A 51 29.02 1.07 22.23
C THR A 51 30.14 2.10 22.23
N VAL A 52 31.38 1.65 22.05
CA VAL A 52 32.54 2.54 22.00
C VAL A 52 33.04 2.62 20.54
N ARG A 53 33.08 3.82 19.98
CA ARG A 53 33.61 4.08 18.65
C ARG A 53 34.66 5.18 18.73
N ASN A 54 35.90 4.89 18.27
CA ASN A 54 37.02 5.81 18.32
C ASN A 54 37.31 6.36 19.75
N GLY A 55 37.16 5.50 20.78
CA GLY A 55 37.38 5.89 22.18
C GLY A 55 36.28 6.73 22.80
N GLN A 56 35.20 6.99 22.10
CA GLN A 56 34.03 7.72 22.61
C GLN A 56 32.85 6.76 22.81
N THR A 57 32.18 6.86 23.94
CA THR A 57 30.93 6.18 24.20
C THR A 57 29.83 6.80 23.34
N ILE A 58 29.20 6.01 22.50
CA ILE A 58 28.04 6.38 21.70
C ILE A 58 26.88 5.43 21.98
N TYR A 59 25.68 5.90 21.71
CA TYR A 59 24.47 5.06 21.79
C TYR A 59 23.97 4.78 20.38
N ILE A 60 23.73 3.50 20.11
CA ILE A 60 23.09 3.05 18.87
C ILE A 60 21.75 2.39 19.21
N TYR A 61 20.86 2.36 18.24
CA TYR A 61 19.58 1.68 18.36
C TYR A 61 19.62 0.40 17.54
N GLU A 62 19.40 -0.71 18.19
CA GLU A 62 19.40 -2.02 17.55
C GLU A 62 18.02 -2.67 17.65
N TYR A 63 17.66 -3.44 16.63
CA TYR A 63 16.47 -4.28 16.63
C TYR A 63 16.92 -5.73 16.88
N PRO A 64 16.84 -6.25 18.12
CA PRO A 64 17.44 -7.54 18.48
C PRO A 64 16.91 -8.70 17.66
N LEU A 65 15.61 -8.66 17.31
CA LEU A 65 14.98 -9.70 16.51
C LEU A 65 15.26 -9.56 15.00
N LYS A 66 15.77 -8.40 14.55
CA LYS A 66 16.16 -8.20 13.16
C LYS A 66 17.17 -9.25 12.73
N LEU A 67 18.30 -9.36 13.42
CA LEU A 67 19.37 -10.30 13.10
C LEU A 67 18.89 -11.76 13.03
N ARG A 68 17.93 -12.11 13.91
CA ARG A 68 17.37 -13.46 13.96
C ARG A 68 16.48 -13.79 12.78
N TYR A 69 15.63 -12.87 12.35
CA TYR A 69 14.59 -13.15 11.37
C TYR A 69 14.89 -12.62 9.98
N GLU A 70 15.75 -11.61 9.83
CA GLU A 70 16.10 -11.05 8.52
C GLU A 70 16.65 -12.11 7.58
N LYS A 71 17.61 -12.91 8.05
CA LYS A 71 18.21 -13.99 7.25
C LYS A 71 17.14 -15.01 6.84
N LEU A 72 16.36 -15.49 7.80
CA LEU A 72 15.30 -16.48 7.57
C LEU A 72 14.25 -16.00 6.57
N LEU A 73 13.76 -14.76 6.76
CA LEU A 73 12.74 -14.16 5.89
C LEU A 73 13.27 -13.96 4.47
N ASN A 74 14.50 -13.46 4.34
CA ASN A 74 15.08 -13.21 3.02
C ASN A 74 15.48 -14.51 2.29
N GLU A 75 15.94 -15.54 3.00
CA GLU A 75 16.27 -16.84 2.37
C GLU A 75 15.02 -17.57 1.85
N LYS A 76 13.92 -17.54 2.60
CA LYS A 76 12.69 -18.28 2.24
C LYS A 76 11.68 -17.44 1.44
N GLY A 77 11.62 -16.13 1.68
CA GLY A 77 10.63 -15.22 1.09
C GLY A 77 11.18 -14.30 0.01
N GLY A 78 12.48 -14.44 -0.33
CA GLY A 78 13.18 -13.59 -1.31
C GLY A 78 13.91 -12.40 -0.69
N GLN A 79 14.90 -11.89 -1.42
CA GLN A 79 15.93 -10.94 -0.98
C GLN A 79 15.42 -9.73 -0.15
N TYR A 80 14.19 -9.29 -0.38
CA TYR A 80 13.61 -8.10 0.27
C TYR A 80 12.45 -8.44 1.21
N MET A 81 12.23 -9.71 1.55
CA MET A 81 11.06 -10.10 2.34
C MET A 81 11.05 -9.45 3.72
N TYR A 82 12.21 -9.39 4.39
CA TYR A 82 12.31 -8.73 5.69
C TYR A 82 11.96 -7.23 5.59
N VAL A 83 12.55 -6.51 4.64
CA VAL A 83 12.33 -5.06 4.46
C VAL A 83 10.87 -4.79 4.13
N ASN A 84 10.29 -5.57 3.22
CA ASN A 84 8.89 -5.45 2.84
C ASN A 84 7.94 -5.70 4.02
N LEU A 85 8.20 -6.73 4.83
CA LEU A 85 7.41 -7.02 6.03
C LEU A 85 7.55 -5.91 7.07
N PHE A 86 8.78 -5.47 7.35
CA PHE A 86 9.06 -4.41 8.31
C PHE A 86 8.38 -3.09 7.93
N GLU A 87 8.44 -2.69 6.66
CA GLU A 87 7.75 -1.52 6.14
C GLU A 87 6.23 -1.60 6.39
N LYS A 88 5.62 -2.76 6.14
CA LYS A 88 4.18 -2.95 6.36
C LYS A 88 3.80 -2.93 7.84
N LEU A 89 4.63 -3.49 8.70
CA LEU A 89 4.43 -3.39 10.15
C LEU A 89 4.48 -1.94 10.64
N MET A 90 5.46 -1.16 10.17
CA MET A 90 5.57 0.27 10.49
C MET A 90 4.35 1.05 10.02
N MET A 91 3.84 0.76 8.83
CA MET A 91 2.64 1.42 8.30
C MET A 91 1.39 1.07 9.12
N ILE A 92 1.22 -0.19 9.51
CA ILE A 92 0.10 -0.63 10.35
C ILE A 92 0.18 0.02 11.74
N ASP A 93 1.37 0.07 12.33
CA ASP A 93 1.58 0.67 13.66
C ASP A 93 1.32 2.18 13.64
N ALA A 94 1.82 2.89 12.62
CA ALA A 94 1.55 4.31 12.41
C ALA A 94 0.04 4.59 12.25
N ARG A 95 -0.67 3.74 11.51
CA ARG A 95 -2.13 3.82 11.38
C ARG A 95 -2.83 3.68 12.73
N ASN A 96 -2.48 2.63 13.51
CA ASN A 96 -3.13 2.33 14.77
C ASN A 96 -2.91 3.45 15.80
N ASN A 97 -1.81 4.18 15.69
CA ASN A 97 -1.48 5.31 16.55
C ASN A 97 -1.91 6.67 15.97
N ASN A 98 -2.67 6.71 14.87
CA ASN A 98 -3.03 7.93 14.12
C ASN A 98 -1.81 8.80 13.77
N ALA A 99 -0.64 8.21 13.66
CA ALA A 99 0.62 8.89 13.35
C ALA A 99 0.98 8.84 11.86
N GLY A 100 0.16 8.17 11.05
CA GLY A 100 0.39 8.00 9.62
C GLY A 100 -0.21 9.11 8.78
N LEU A 101 0.44 9.41 7.66
CA LEU A 101 -0.06 10.32 6.63
C LEU A 101 -1.27 9.71 5.88
N TYR A 102 -1.42 8.38 5.90
CA TYR A 102 -2.45 7.67 5.16
C TYR A 102 -3.68 7.39 6.02
N GLN A 103 -4.83 7.87 5.58
CA GLN A 103 -6.12 7.52 6.17
C GLN A 103 -6.80 6.47 5.28
N TYR A 104 -7.07 5.31 5.81
CA TYR A 104 -7.54 4.12 5.07
C TYR A 104 -8.91 4.23 4.41
N LYS A 105 -9.68 5.27 4.74
CA LYS A 105 -11.00 5.48 4.16
C LYS A 105 -10.98 6.37 2.93
N ASP A 106 -9.85 7.00 2.65
CA ASP A 106 -9.74 7.97 1.58
C ASP A 106 -9.22 7.33 0.31
N PHE A 107 -9.61 7.92 -0.79
CA PHE A 107 -9.21 7.49 -2.11
C PHE A 107 -8.01 8.32 -2.58
N TYR A 108 -6.93 7.66 -2.99
CA TYR A 108 -5.71 8.35 -3.40
C TYR A 108 -5.61 8.45 -4.91
N LEU A 109 -5.31 9.65 -5.38
CA LEU A 109 -5.19 9.99 -6.80
C LEU A 109 -3.78 10.50 -7.10
N CYS A 110 -3.30 10.22 -8.30
CA CYS A 110 -2.02 10.68 -8.83
C CYS A 110 -2.25 11.71 -9.92
N SER A 111 -1.34 12.68 -10.03
CA SER A 111 -1.36 13.67 -11.11
C SER A 111 -1.01 13.07 -12.47
N THR A 112 -0.25 11.96 -12.52
CA THR A 112 0.21 11.31 -13.74
C THR A 112 -0.17 9.83 -13.81
N LYS A 113 -0.36 9.31 -15.01
CA LYS A 113 -0.55 7.87 -15.25
C LYS A 113 0.67 7.05 -14.80
N ARG A 114 1.88 7.58 -14.95
CA ARG A 114 3.12 6.91 -14.52
C ARG A 114 3.13 6.65 -13.02
N SER A 115 2.74 7.64 -12.22
CA SER A 115 2.62 7.44 -10.77
C SER A 115 1.54 6.41 -10.43
N ALA A 116 0.37 6.49 -11.07
CA ALA A 116 -0.70 5.51 -10.89
C ALA A 116 -0.28 4.10 -11.32
N MET A 117 0.51 3.96 -12.39
CA MET A 117 1.07 2.69 -12.86
C MET A 117 1.89 1.98 -11.78
N SER A 118 2.73 2.73 -11.03
CA SER A 118 3.52 2.14 -9.95
C SER A 118 2.66 1.57 -8.81
N TYR A 119 1.50 2.17 -8.56
CA TYR A 119 0.52 1.65 -7.60
C TYR A 119 -0.24 0.45 -8.17
N ALA A 120 -0.64 0.49 -9.43
CA ALA A 120 -1.29 -0.63 -10.11
C ALA A 120 -0.44 -1.91 -10.06
N GLN A 121 0.86 -1.79 -10.32
CA GLN A 121 1.81 -2.92 -10.24
C GLN A 121 1.96 -3.52 -8.83
N ARG A 122 1.69 -2.73 -7.78
CA ARG A 122 1.75 -3.16 -6.38
C ARG A 122 0.40 -3.61 -5.82
N SER A 123 -0.67 -3.48 -6.58
CA SER A 123 -2.03 -3.75 -6.12
C SER A 123 -2.48 -5.21 -6.26
N TYR A 124 -1.56 -6.13 -6.59
CA TYR A 124 -1.85 -7.55 -6.80
C TYR A 124 -2.57 -8.25 -5.64
N ALA A 125 -2.49 -7.70 -4.45
CA ALA A 125 -3.23 -8.15 -3.27
C ALA A 125 -4.46 -7.27 -2.95
N GLY A 126 -5.01 -6.56 -3.93
CA GLY A 126 -6.23 -5.77 -3.74
C GLY A 126 -6.03 -4.43 -3.04
N GLY A 127 -4.89 -3.76 -3.29
CA GLY A 127 -4.55 -2.48 -2.69
C GLY A 127 -3.73 -2.60 -1.40
N GLU A 128 -3.56 -1.48 -0.70
CA GLU A 128 -2.63 -1.38 0.44
C GLU A 128 -3.04 -2.29 1.62
N THR A 129 -4.33 -2.34 1.97
CA THR A 129 -4.80 -3.19 3.07
C THR A 129 -4.60 -4.66 2.76
N GLY A 130 -4.91 -5.09 1.54
CA GLY A 130 -4.67 -6.46 1.07
C GLY A 130 -3.19 -6.81 1.05
N LEU A 131 -2.35 -5.89 0.59
CA LEU A 131 -0.89 -6.08 0.57
C LEU A 131 -0.32 -6.21 1.98
N ASN A 132 -0.79 -5.40 2.94
CA ASN A 132 -0.38 -5.50 4.33
C ASN A 132 -0.76 -6.87 4.91
N ALA A 133 -2.01 -7.30 4.75
CA ALA A 133 -2.46 -8.61 5.20
C ALA A 133 -1.66 -9.74 4.56
N TYR A 134 -1.45 -9.69 3.24
CA TYR A 134 -0.70 -10.71 2.51
C TYR A 134 0.76 -10.83 2.97
N ARG A 135 1.44 -9.71 3.22
CA ARG A 135 2.82 -9.72 3.74
C ARG A 135 2.91 -10.28 5.15
N LEU A 136 1.93 -9.99 6.01
CA LEU A 136 1.86 -10.62 7.34
C LEU A 136 1.67 -12.13 7.22
N ILE A 137 0.79 -12.60 6.34
CA ILE A 137 0.60 -14.04 6.10
C ILE A 137 1.91 -14.70 5.66
N GLN A 138 2.57 -14.15 4.65
CA GLN A 138 3.85 -14.67 4.16
C GLN A 138 4.93 -14.71 5.27
N GLY A 139 5.03 -13.65 6.05
CA GLY A 139 5.96 -13.60 7.18
C GLY A 139 5.65 -14.66 8.23
N ALA A 140 4.37 -14.85 8.56
CA ALA A 140 3.92 -15.82 9.55
C ALA A 140 4.25 -17.27 9.12
N GLU A 141 4.00 -17.60 7.86
CA GLU A 141 4.32 -18.92 7.29
C GLU A 141 5.83 -19.18 7.31
N ILE A 142 6.67 -18.19 6.97
CA ILE A 142 8.13 -18.32 6.98
C ILE A 142 8.69 -18.51 8.39
N ILE A 143 8.16 -17.75 9.36
CA ILE A 143 8.64 -17.78 10.75
C ILE A 143 8.10 -19.01 11.50
N GLY A 144 7.07 -19.66 10.97
CA GLY A 144 6.45 -20.82 11.61
C GLY A 144 5.42 -20.44 12.66
N PHE A 145 4.81 -19.29 12.50
CA PHE A 145 3.66 -18.87 13.31
C PHE A 145 2.35 -19.59 12.89
N GLU A 146 2.44 -20.75 12.29
CA GLU A 146 1.30 -21.51 11.74
C GLU A 146 0.22 -21.86 12.76
N ASN A 147 0.61 -22.03 14.03
CA ASN A 147 -0.34 -22.26 15.13
C ASN A 147 -1.28 -21.08 15.43
N MET A 148 -1.13 -19.97 14.73
CA MET A 148 -1.91 -18.75 14.94
C MET A 148 -3.22 -18.71 14.19
N TYR A 149 -3.38 -19.56 13.19
CA TYR A 149 -4.68 -19.79 12.55
C TYR A 149 -5.59 -20.70 13.38
N GLN A 150 -5.46 -20.70 14.72
CA GLN A 150 -6.39 -21.42 15.60
C GLN A 150 -7.82 -20.90 15.48
N ASN A 151 -7.99 -19.66 15.02
CA ASN A 151 -9.29 -19.12 14.68
C ASN A 151 -9.64 -19.48 13.22
N PRO A 152 -10.67 -20.33 12.98
CA PRO A 152 -11.07 -20.74 11.63
C PRO A 152 -11.43 -19.57 10.70
N LEU A 153 -11.95 -18.46 11.26
CA LEU A 153 -12.29 -17.27 10.47
C LEU A 153 -11.03 -16.57 9.94
N VAL A 154 -9.97 -16.49 10.77
CA VAL A 154 -8.69 -15.91 10.35
C VAL A 154 -8.06 -16.79 9.26
N GLN A 155 -8.10 -18.12 9.43
CA GLN A 155 -7.59 -19.04 8.42
C GLN A 155 -8.34 -18.88 7.09
N GLN A 156 -9.67 -18.85 7.13
CA GLN A 156 -10.49 -18.68 5.93
C GLN A 156 -10.21 -17.34 5.23
N ALA A 157 -10.07 -16.27 5.99
CA ALA A 157 -9.70 -14.96 5.47
C ALA A 157 -8.31 -14.97 4.82
N ALA A 158 -7.31 -15.58 5.48
CA ALA A 158 -5.96 -15.70 4.96
C ALA A 158 -5.92 -16.50 3.64
N ASP A 159 -6.68 -17.60 3.54
CA ASP A 159 -6.75 -18.39 2.31
C ASP A 159 -7.37 -17.63 1.14
N LYS A 160 -8.41 -16.81 1.39
CA LYS A 160 -8.99 -15.93 0.37
C LYS A 160 -7.98 -14.88 -0.11
N ILE A 161 -7.25 -14.26 0.82
CA ILE A 161 -6.23 -13.25 0.49
C ILE A 161 -5.09 -13.88 -0.32
N LYS A 162 -4.61 -15.06 0.07
CA LYS A 162 -3.60 -15.82 -0.69
C LYS A 162 -4.08 -16.16 -2.10
N LEU A 163 -5.33 -16.60 -2.23
CA LEU A 163 -5.91 -16.91 -3.53
C LEU A 163 -6.02 -15.66 -4.42
N PHE A 164 -6.40 -14.53 -3.83
CA PHE A 164 -6.47 -13.26 -4.55
C PHE A 164 -5.07 -12.82 -5.00
N ALA A 165 -4.07 -12.88 -4.11
CA ALA A 165 -2.71 -12.44 -4.37
C ALA A 165 -1.85 -13.45 -5.14
N LYS A 166 -2.46 -14.55 -5.61
CA LYS A 166 -1.73 -15.61 -6.35
C LYS A 166 -1.11 -15.04 -7.63
N GLU A 167 0.18 -15.30 -7.81
CA GLU A 167 0.94 -14.89 -8.98
C GLU A 167 0.27 -15.34 -10.29
N GLY A 168 0.25 -14.43 -11.26
CA GLY A 168 -0.38 -14.64 -12.57
C GLY A 168 -1.89 -14.36 -12.60
N ASN A 169 -2.51 -14.06 -11.47
CA ASN A 169 -3.91 -13.66 -11.39
C ASN A 169 -4.10 -12.14 -11.37
N GLU A 170 -3.02 -11.39 -11.16
CA GLU A 170 -3.04 -9.94 -11.09
C GLU A 170 -3.48 -9.30 -12.42
N ARG A 171 -4.32 -8.31 -12.31
CA ARG A 171 -4.83 -7.51 -13.44
C ARG A 171 -4.64 -6.03 -13.14
N PRO A 172 -3.38 -5.53 -13.15
CA PRO A 172 -3.10 -4.14 -12.85
C PRO A 172 -3.84 -3.22 -13.82
N ALA A 173 -4.43 -2.15 -13.29
CA ALA A 173 -5.24 -1.22 -14.03
C ALA A 173 -5.02 0.23 -13.59
N ILE A 174 -5.16 1.15 -14.52
CA ILE A 174 -5.20 2.59 -14.27
C ILE A 174 -6.63 3.06 -14.48
N VAL A 175 -7.15 3.73 -13.47
CA VAL A 175 -8.47 4.37 -13.52
C VAL A 175 -8.28 5.86 -13.71
N THR A 176 -8.93 6.43 -14.73
CA THR A 176 -9.01 7.87 -14.94
C THR A 176 -10.26 8.39 -14.23
N VAL A 177 -10.08 9.30 -13.30
CA VAL A 177 -11.15 9.96 -12.57
C VAL A 177 -11.29 11.39 -13.11
N GLU A 178 -12.43 11.67 -13.70
CA GLU A 178 -12.78 12.98 -14.27
C GLU A 178 -13.64 13.80 -13.31
N ASN A 179 -13.83 15.08 -13.60
CA ASN A 179 -14.71 15.98 -12.87
C ASN A 179 -14.37 16.07 -11.35
N ILE A 180 -13.09 16.18 -11.06
CA ILE A 180 -12.58 16.27 -9.70
C ILE A 180 -13.09 17.53 -9.01
N ASP A 181 -13.69 17.35 -7.82
CA ASP A 181 -14.06 18.44 -6.94
C ASP A 181 -12.83 18.84 -6.09
N ILE A 182 -12.20 19.97 -6.44
CA ILE A 182 -10.97 20.46 -5.79
C ILE A 182 -11.18 20.65 -4.28
N LYS A 183 -12.40 20.98 -3.83
CA LYS A 183 -12.71 21.16 -2.41
C LYS A 183 -12.61 19.86 -1.60
N CYS A 184 -12.70 18.73 -2.29
CA CYS A 184 -12.57 17.39 -1.70
C CYS A 184 -11.16 16.81 -1.89
N LEU A 185 -10.23 17.59 -2.44
CA LEU A 185 -8.87 17.18 -2.73
C LEU A 185 -7.92 17.77 -1.68
N PHE A 186 -7.03 16.95 -1.14
CA PHE A 186 -6.07 17.33 -0.10
C PHE A 186 -4.69 16.76 -0.45
N HIS A 187 -3.65 17.37 0.10
CA HIS A 187 -2.34 16.75 0.14
C HIS A 187 -2.37 15.42 0.89
N GLU A 188 -1.37 14.57 0.70
CA GLU A 188 -1.21 13.32 1.45
C GLU A 188 -1.16 13.57 2.97
N ASP A 189 -0.59 14.70 3.41
CA ASP A 189 -0.51 15.11 4.82
C ASP A 189 -1.82 15.72 5.37
N GLY A 190 -2.87 15.78 4.54
CA GLY A 190 -4.18 16.27 4.90
C GLY A 190 -4.36 17.78 4.84
N LYS A 191 -3.36 18.53 4.38
CA LYS A 191 -3.51 19.96 4.14
C LYS A 191 -4.43 20.22 2.96
N THR A 192 -5.20 21.29 3.05
CA THR A 192 -6.01 21.79 1.94
C THR A 192 -5.12 22.23 0.77
N ILE A 193 -5.61 22.04 -0.42
CA ILE A 193 -4.95 22.50 -1.63
C ILE A 193 -5.51 23.89 -1.95
N ASP A 194 -4.63 24.88 -2.04
CA ASP A 194 -4.98 26.20 -2.57
C ASP A 194 -5.23 26.10 -4.07
N LYS A 195 -6.21 26.86 -4.58
CA LYS A 195 -6.57 26.81 -5.99
C LYS A 195 -5.45 27.36 -6.87
N GLU A 196 -4.72 28.38 -6.41
CA GLU A 196 -3.62 29.00 -7.17
C GLU A 196 -2.44 28.02 -7.24
N ASP A 197 -2.06 27.40 -6.11
CA ASP A 197 -1.06 26.34 -6.05
C ASP A 197 -1.43 25.17 -6.96
N PHE A 198 -2.71 24.80 -6.99
CA PHE A 198 -3.20 23.71 -7.79
C PHE A 198 -3.08 23.98 -9.30
N GLU A 199 -3.41 25.21 -9.75
CA GLU A 199 -3.26 25.61 -11.15
C GLU A 199 -1.78 25.62 -11.57
N GLU A 200 -0.88 26.15 -10.71
CA GLU A 200 0.56 26.13 -10.94
C GLU A 200 1.12 24.70 -11.01
N TRP A 201 0.68 23.82 -10.11
CA TRP A 201 1.11 22.42 -10.13
C TRP A 201 0.60 21.66 -11.34
N PHE A 202 -0.61 21.99 -11.81
CA PHE A 202 -1.18 21.34 -13.00
C PHE A 202 -0.53 21.77 -14.31
N GLU A 203 -0.06 22.99 -14.40
CA GLU A 203 0.78 23.43 -15.52
C GLU A 203 2.16 22.73 -15.47
N GLY A 204 2.65 22.42 -14.28
CA GLY A 204 3.90 21.70 -14.04
C GLY A 204 3.77 20.19 -13.79
N ARG A 205 2.59 19.58 -13.98
CA ARG A 205 2.29 18.18 -13.59
C ARG A 205 3.22 17.13 -14.20
N GLU A 206 3.83 17.41 -15.33
CA GLU A 206 4.83 16.54 -15.95
C GLU A 206 6.13 16.47 -15.15
N LYS A 207 6.42 17.50 -14.34
CA LYS A 207 7.62 17.59 -13.48
C LYS A 207 7.39 17.08 -12.07
N TYR A 208 6.15 17.04 -11.59
CA TYR A 208 5.83 16.70 -10.20
C TYR A 208 4.89 15.50 -10.17
N HIS A 209 5.35 14.38 -9.67
CA HIS A 209 4.54 13.19 -9.40
C HIS A 209 3.71 13.40 -8.13
N LEU A 210 2.72 14.29 -8.22
CA LEU A 210 1.86 14.66 -7.10
C LEU A 210 0.87 13.55 -6.77
N LYS A 211 0.58 13.43 -5.49
CA LYS A 211 -0.40 12.50 -4.95
C LYS A 211 -1.36 13.27 -4.07
N PHE A 212 -2.62 12.91 -4.17
CA PHE A 212 -3.70 13.58 -3.50
C PHE A 212 -4.58 12.60 -2.76
N ARG A 213 -5.07 13.01 -1.61
CA ARG A 213 -6.14 12.37 -0.89
C ARG A 213 -7.48 12.96 -1.37
N TYR A 214 -8.40 12.12 -1.80
CA TYR A 214 -9.71 12.52 -2.27
C TYR A 214 -10.79 11.97 -1.36
N THR A 215 -11.59 12.84 -0.76
CA THR A 215 -12.56 12.48 0.29
C THR A 215 -13.95 12.17 -0.24
N LYS A 216 -14.21 12.42 -1.53
CA LYS A 216 -15.47 12.11 -2.16
C LYS A 216 -15.47 10.66 -2.67
N THR A 217 -16.57 9.97 -2.48
CA THR A 217 -16.75 8.61 -3.01
C THR A 217 -16.70 8.59 -4.53
N VAL A 218 -15.91 7.66 -5.07
CA VAL A 218 -15.76 7.43 -6.52
C VAL A 218 -16.30 6.05 -6.85
N ASP A 219 -17.29 5.96 -7.74
CA ASP A 219 -17.69 4.67 -8.31
C ASP A 219 -16.74 4.31 -9.46
N LEU A 220 -15.75 3.47 -9.16
CA LEU A 220 -14.72 3.06 -10.12
C LEU A 220 -15.29 2.40 -11.38
N ARG A 221 -16.50 1.82 -11.31
CA ARG A 221 -17.15 1.17 -12.46
C ARG A 221 -17.68 2.16 -13.49
N GLN A 222 -17.84 3.43 -13.08
CA GLN A 222 -18.26 4.52 -13.97
C GLN A 222 -17.07 5.29 -14.56
N CYS A 223 -15.86 4.95 -14.12
CA CYS A 223 -14.64 5.58 -14.58
C CYS A 223 -14.08 4.86 -15.82
N LYS A 224 -13.25 5.55 -16.58
CA LYS A 224 -12.45 4.92 -17.62
C LYS A 224 -11.38 4.06 -16.99
N VAL A 225 -11.35 2.76 -17.33
CA VAL A 225 -10.39 1.77 -16.81
C VAL A 225 -9.52 1.27 -17.97
N GLU A 226 -8.21 1.36 -17.80
CA GLU A 226 -7.22 0.88 -18.77
C GLU A 226 -6.38 -0.23 -18.10
N LEU A 227 -6.47 -1.46 -18.62
CA LEU A 227 -5.62 -2.56 -18.14
C LEU A 227 -4.17 -2.30 -18.53
N LEU A 228 -3.28 -2.43 -17.56
CA LEU A 228 -1.85 -2.23 -17.75
C LEU A 228 -1.25 -3.46 -18.46
N ASN A 229 -1.09 -3.35 -19.77
CA ASN A 229 -0.37 -4.30 -20.60
C ASN A 229 0.98 -3.73 -21.05
N LYS A 230 1.77 -4.52 -21.79
CA LYS A 230 3.10 -4.09 -22.27
C LYS A 230 3.05 -2.84 -23.16
N ASP A 231 2.00 -2.71 -23.97
CA ASP A 231 1.88 -1.58 -24.91
C ASP A 231 1.51 -0.30 -24.17
N LEU A 232 0.54 -0.35 -23.24
CA LEU A 232 0.18 0.79 -22.40
C LEU A 232 1.35 1.19 -21.50
N TYR A 233 2.08 0.21 -20.94
CA TYR A 233 3.28 0.48 -20.15
C TYR A 233 4.31 1.28 -20.95
N LYS A 234 4.63 0.82 -22.17
CA LYS A 234 5.59 1.49 -23.05
C LYS A 234 5.13 2.89 -23.41
N LYS A 235 3.86 3.06 -23.77
CA LYS A 235 3.26 4.34 -24.11
C LYS A 235 3.36 5.35 -22.97
N ILE A 236 3.02 4.95 -21.72
CA ILE A 236 3.11 5.82 -20.54
C ILE A 236 4.55 6.27 -20.29
N ILE A 237 5.53 5.38 -20.47
CA ILE A 237 6.95 5.72 -20.28
C ILE A 237 7.43 6.69 -21.37
N GLU A 238 6.99 6.52 -22.62
CA GLU A 238 7.38 7.37 -23.75
C GLU A 238 6.72 8.77 -23.69
N GLU A 239 5.50 8.89 -23.16
CA GLU A 239 4.80 10.17 -22.98
C GLU A 239 5.41 11.05 -21.87
N ASP A 240 6.19 10.45 -20.95
CA ASP A 240 6.83 11.14 -19.83
C ASP A 240 8.33 11.49 -20.09
N LEU A 241 8.86 11.21 -21.29
CA LEU A 241 10.22 11.55 -21.72
C LEU A 241 10.22 12.85 -22.54
#